data_b4f2f99b4414b9e234bbe98965676adf
#
_entry.id   b4f2f99b4414b9e234bbe98965676adf
#
_cell.length_a   1.000
_cell.length_b   1.000
_cell.length_c   1.000
_cell.angle_alpha   90.00
_cell.angle_beta   90.00
_cell.angle_gamma   90.00
#
_symmetry.space_group_name_H-M   'P 1'
#
loop_
_entity.id
_entity.type
_entity.pdbx_description
1 polymer ?
#
loop_
_entity_poly.entity_id
_entity_poly.type
_entity_poly.pdbx_seq_one_letter_code
_entity_poly.pdbx_strand_id
1 'polypeptide(L)'
;RPDQCEEELKACFNLNRYVLKVLGLENDVTYRLSKWDPKNTEKYLGDDEYWNSTQEVLRNILIEENVPFVEADGEAAFYGPKIDIQAKNVYGKEDTMVTIQLDCAIAENFDLYYIDQNGDKIRPYIIHRTSLGCYERTLAWLIEHYAGKFPTWLCPEQVRVLPISEKYADYAKKVADELKRNDVDVTVDNRAEKIGYKIR
;
A
#
# COMPACT_ATOMS: atom_id res chain seq x y z
N ARG A 1 -20.02 9.58 0.24
CA ARG A 1 -21.33 9.67 -0.42
C ARG A 1 -21.19 9.11 -1.84
N PRO A 2 -22.29 8.63 -2.46
CA PRO A 2 -22.25 8.10 -3.83
C PRO A 2 -21.66 9.09 -4.85
N ASP A 3 -22.01 10.37 -4.74
CA ASP A 3 -21.51 11.45 -5.59
C ASP A 3 -20.00 11.76 -5.44
N GLN A 4 -19.38 11.32 -4.36
CA GLN A 4 -17.94 11.49 -4.08
C GLN A 4 -17.14 10.22 -4.36
N CYS A 5 -17.80 9.09 -4.59
CA CYS A 5 -17.17 7.78 -4.59
C CYS A 5 -16.03 7.65 -5.63
N GLU A 6 -16.29 8.11 -6.83
CA GLU A 6 -15.31 8.00 -7.93
C GLU A 6 -14.06 8.84 -7.68
N GLU A 7 -14.23 10.08 -7.22
CA GLU A 7 -13.11 10.96 -6.87
C GLU A 7 -12.26 10.39 -5.73
N GLU A 8 -12.91 9.87 -4.69
CA GLU A 8 -12.22 9.25 -3.54
C GLU A 8 -11.50 7.95 -3.94
N LEU A 9 -12.08 7.14 -4.81
CA LEU A 9 -11.43 5.94 -5.34
C LEU A 9 -10.20 6.30 -6.18
N LYS A 10 -10.27 7.33 -7.03
CA LYS A 10 -9.12 7.86 -7.78
C LYS A 10 -8.04 8.37 -6.84
N ALA A 11 -8.41 9.10 -5.79
CA ALA A 11 -7.46 9.57 -4.79
C ALA A 11 -6.76 8.40 -4.08
N CYS A 12 -7.49 7.34 -3.73
CA CYS A 12 -6.92 6.11 -3.16
C CYS A 12 -5.96 5.42 -4.14
N PHE A 13 -6.32 5.33 -5.41
CA PHE A 13 -5.49 4.74 -6.45
C PHE A 13 -4.19 5.53 -6.65
N ASN A 14 -4.28 6.84 -6.74
CA ASN A 14 -3.12 7.72 -6.89
C ASN A 14 -2.21 7.70 -5.66
N LEU A 15 -2.78 7.60 -4.45
CA LEU A 15 -1.98 7.39 -3.23
C LEU A 15 -1.17 6.09 -3.31
N ASN A 16 -1.78 5.00 -3.77
CA ASN A 16 -1.07 3.72 -3.92
C ASN A 16 0.05 3.80 -4.96
N ARG A 17 -0.18 4.45 -6.11
CA ARG A 17 0.86 4.71 -7.12
C ARG A 17 2.01 5.54 -6.55
N TYR A 18 1.69 6.57 -5.79
CA TYR A 18 2.71 7.40 -5.11
C TYR A 18 3.57 6.56 -4.16
N VAL A 19 2.94 5.73 -3.32
CA VAL A 19 3.66 4.86 -2.39
C VAL A 19 4.55 3.87 -3.13
N LEU A 20 4.05 3.21 -4.18
CA LEU A 20 4.84 2.31 -5.01
C LEU A 20 6.04 3.01 -5.65
N LYS A 21 5.85 4.24 -6.14
CA LYS A 21 6.92 5.06 -6.69
C LYS A 21 7.98 5.40 -5.63
N VAL A 22 7.57 5.81 -4.44
CA VAL A 22 8.50 6.11 -3.33
C VAL A 22 9.31 4.86 -2.94
N LEU A 23 8.67 3.69 -2.98
CA LEU A 23 9.33 2.41 -2.71
C LEU A 23 10.19 1.90 -3.88
N GLY A 24 10.17 2.56 -5.05
CA GLY A 24 10.89 2.13 -6.25
C GLY A 24 10.25 0.96 -6.99
N LEU A 25 8.96 0.69 -6.78
CA LEU A 25 8.25 -0.52 -7.19
C LEU A 25 7.24 -0.27 -8.31
N GLU A 26 7.14 0.93 -8.82
CA GLU A 26 6.09 1.34 -9.77
C GLU A 26 6.09 0.54 -11.08
N ASN A 27 7.26 -0.01 -11.48
CA ASN A 27 7.42 -0.79 -12.72
C ASN A 27 7.34 -2.31 -12.50
N ASP A 28 7.22 -2.76 -11.25
CA ASP A 28 7.26 -4.17 -10.88
C ASP A 28 5.89 -4.72 -10.48
N VAL A 29 4.84 -3.93 -10.69
CA VAL A 29 3.48 -4.29 -10.37
C VAL A 29 2.59 -4.40 -11.60
N THR A 30 1.55 -5.21 -11.49
CA THR A 30 0.45 -5.33 -12.44
C THR A 30 -0.88 -5.03 -11.76
N TYR A 31 -1.87 -4.60 -12.53
CA TYR A 31 -3.19 -4.27 -12.01
C TYR A 31 -4.21 -5.30 -12.47
N ARG A 32 -5.10 -5.68 -11.56
CA ARG A 32 -6.19 -6.61 -11.83
C ARG A 32 -7.50 -6.04 -11.32
N LEU A 33 -8.50 -5.98 -12.18
CA LEU A 33 -9.89 -5.78 -11.78
C LEU A 33 -10.48 -7.14 -11.42
N SER A 34 -10.67 -7.36 -10.13
CA SER A 34 -11.23 -8.59 -9.57
C SER A 34 -12.74 -8.44 -9.48
N LYS A 35 -13.45 -9.23 -10.30
CA LYS A 35 -14.89 -9.18 -10.50
C LYS A 35 -15.60 -10.34 -9.79
N TRP A 36 -16.90 -10.22 -9.62
CA TRP A 36 -17.73 -11.33 -9.16
C TRP A 36 -17.85 -12.44 -10.20
N ASP A 37 -18.38 -13.57 -9.79
CA ASP A 37 -18.76 -14.66 -10.70
C ASP A 37 -20.29 -14.71 -10.79
N PRO A 38 -20.89 -14.28 -11.90
CA PRO A 38 -22.35 -14.32 -12.06
C PRO A 38 -22.93 -15.75 -12.09
N LYS A 39 -22.08 -16.76 -12.16
CA LYS A 39 -22.50 -18.17 -12.07
C LYS A 39 -22.54 -18.71 -10.64
N ASN A 40 -22.00 -17.96 -9.68
CA ASN A 40 -21.92 -18.34 -8.27
C ASN A 40 -22.45 -17.20 -7.36
N THR A 41 -23.68 -16.80 -7.61
CA THR A 41 -24.31 -15.64 -6.95
C THR A 41 -24.49 -15.83 -5.44
N GLU A 42 -24.59 -17.06 -4.94
CA GLU A 42 -24.72 -17.33 -3.49
C GLU A 42 -23.55 -16.82 -2.64
N LYS A 43 -22.39 -16.64 -3.25
CA LYS A 43 -21.18 -16.12 -2.58
C LYS A 43 -21.26 -14.61 -2.33
N TYR A 44 -22.09 -13.89 -3.04
CA TYR A 44 -21.99 -12.44 -3.17
C TYR A 44 -23.22 -11.73 -2.63
N LEU A 45 -23.02 -10.56 -2.02
CA LEU A 45 -24.11 -9.65 -1.62
C LEU A 45 -24.51 -8.76 -2.79
N GLY A 46 -25.76 -8.29 -2.76
CA GLY A 46 -26.30 -7.43 -3.82
C GLY A 46 -26.81 -8.22 -5.03
N ASP A 47 -27.25 -7.50 -6.03
CA ASP A 47 -27.80 -8.01 -7.27
C ASP A 47 -26.90 -7.72 -8.49
N ASP A 48 -27.34 -8.14 -9.66
CA ASP A 48 -26.62 -7.95 -10.92
C ASP A 48 -26.38 -6.47 -11.24
N GLU A 49 -27.33 -5.59 -10.94
CA GLU A 49 -27.23 -4.15 -11.19
C GLU A 49 -26.15 -3.54 -10.29
N TYR A 50 -26.13 -3.90 -9.01
CA TYR A 50 -25.11 -3.53 -8.07
C TYR A 50 -23.69 -3.91 -8.55
N TRP A 51 -23.51 -5.18 -8.94
CA TRP A 51 -22.21 -5.68 -9.38
C TRP A 51 -21.74 -5.03 -10.68
N ASN A 52 -22.63 -4.90 -11.66
CA ASN A 52 -22.31 -4.28 -12.94
C ASN A 52 -21.92 -2.80 -12.78
N SER A 53 -22.67 -2.05 -11.99
CA SER A 53 -22.40 -0.62 -11.77
C SER A 53 -21.09 -0.40 -10.99
N THR A 54 -20.88 -1.14 -9.92
CA THR A 54 -19.65 -0.98 -9.09
C THR A 54 -18.39 -1.42 -9.80
N GLN A 55 -18.43 -2.49 -10.58
CA GLN A 55 -17.32 -2.93 -11.41
C GLN A 55 -16.96 -1.91 -12.49
N GLU A 56 -17.99 -1.28 -13.09
CA GLU A 56 -17.75 -0.27 -14.12
C GLU A 56 -17.06 0.98 -13.56
N VAL A 57 -17.41 1.40 -12.35
CA VAL A 57 -16.70 2.50 -11.67
C VAL A 57 -15.20 2.19 -11.55
N LEU A 58 -14.84 1.00 -11.05
CA LEU A 58 -13.42 0.63 -10.90
C LEU A 58 -12.71 0.45 -12.24
N ARG A 59 -13.41 -0.07 -13.25
CA ARG A 59 -12.86 -0.21 -14.61
C ARG A 59 -12.54 1.16 -15.22
N ASN A 60 -13.46 2.10 -15.11
CA ASN A 60 -13.29 3.45 -15.64
C ASN A 60 -12.09 4.17 -15.01
N ILE A 61 -11.87 4.00 -13.70
CA ILE A 61 -10.69 4.53 -13.03
C ILE A 61 -9.40 3.98 -13.65
N LEU A 62 -9.31 2.67 -13.88
CA LEU A 62 -8.11 2.06 -14.48
C LEU A 62 -7.88 2.54 -15.92
N ILE A 63 -8.95 2.75 -16.70
CA ILE A 63 -8.89 3.28 -18.05
C ILE A 63 -8.43 4.75 -18.05
N GLU A 64 -9.02 5.59 -17.21
CA GLU A 64 -8.69 7.02 -17.12
C GLU A 64 -7.28 7.26 -16.61
N GLU A 65 -6.82 6.45 -15.67
CA GLU A 65 -5.43 6.49 -15.17
C GLU A 65 -4.43 5.87 -16.16
N ASN A 66 -4.93 5.39 -17.31
CA ASN A 66 -4.13 4.85 -18.41
C ASN A 66 -3.13 3.77 -17.98
N VAL A 67 -3.56 2.85 -17.11
CA VAL A 67 -2.75 1.71 -16.67
C VAL A 67 -3.21 0.42 -17.36
N PRO A 68 -2.29 -0.45 -17.79
CA PRO A 68 -2.66 -1.76 -18.31
C PRO A 68 -3.17 -2.64 -17.17
N PHE A 69 -4.30 -3.31 -17.36
CA PHE A 69 -4.87 -4.21 -16.37
C PHE A 69 -5.47 -5.45 -17.00
N VAL A 70 -5.69 -6.47 -16.19
CA VAL A 70 -6.43 -7.69 -16.55
C VAL A 70 -7.72 -7.75 -15.72
N GLU A 71 -8.73 -8.41 -16.24
CA GLU A 71 -9.97 -8.70 -15.51
C GLU A 71 -10.01 -10.17 -15.11
N ALA A 72 -10.46 -10.46 -13.89
CA ALA A 72 -10.58 -11.80 -13.37
C ALA A 72 -11.93 -12.01 -12.70
N ASP A 73 -12.71 -12.95 -13.22
CA ASP A 73 -13.99 -13.34 -12.66
C ASP A 73 -13.79 -14.23 -11.42
N GLY A 74 -14.69 -14.09 -10.43
CA GLY A 74 -14.66 -14.91 -9.21
C GLY A 74 -13.69 -14.45 -8.13
N GLU A 75 -12.87 -13.43 -8.40
CA GLU A 75 -11.82 -12.93 -7.52
C GLU A 75 -12.28 -11.77 -6.61
N ALA A 76 -13.48 -11.24 -6.81
CA ALA A 76 -14.03 -10.18 -5.97
C ALA A 76 -14.24 -10.65 -4.52
N ALA A 77 -14.25 -9.69 -3.59
CA ALA A 77 -14.76 -9.93 -2.25
C ALA A 77 -16.28 -10.16 -2.30
N PHE A 78 -16.84 -10.82 -1.28
CA PHE A 78 -18.29 -11.12 -1.28
C PHE A 78 -19.17 -9.85 -1.23
N TYR A 79 -18.62 -8.73 -0.81
CA TYR A 79 -19.28 -7.44 -0.64
C TYR A 79 -18.98 -6.43 -1.75
N GLY A 80 -18.07 -6.71 -2.66
CA GLY A 80 -17.77 -5.76 -3.72
C GLY A 80 -16.54 -6.09 -4.57
N PRO A 81 -16.45 -5.46 -5.74
CA PRO A 81 -15.30 -5.59 -6.64
C PRO A 81 -14.07 -4.88 -6.08
N LYS A 82 -12.92 -5.22 -6.64
CA LYS A 82 -11.64 -4.64 -6.18
C LYS A 82 -10.64 -4.45 -7.31
N ILE A 83 -9.81 -3.45 -7.13
CA ILE A 83 -8.54 -3.31 -7.85
C ILE A 83 -7.47 -3.96 -7.00
N ASP A 84 -6.87 -5.03 -7.48
CA ASP A 84 -5.72 -5.69 -6.88
C ASP A 84 -4.44 -5.22 -7.57
N ILE A 85 -3.49 -4.72 -6.79
CA ILE A 85 -2.13 -4.41 -7.25
C ILE A 85 -1.26 -5.59 -6.90
N GLN A 86 -0.70 -6.23 -7.92
CA GLN A 86 0.03 -7.49 -7.80
C GLN A 86 1.50 -7.30 -8.09
N ALA A 87 2.35 -8.04 -7.39
CA ALA A 87 3.77 -8.11 -7.66
C ALA A 87 4.22 -9.56 -7.78
N LYS A 88 5.23 -9.82 -8.62
CA LYS A 88 5.85 -11.14 -8.72
C LYS A 88 6.95 -11.28 -7.68
N ASN A 89 6.88 -12.33 -6.88
CA ASN A 89 7.95 -12.69 -5.97
C ASN A 89 9.13 -13.33 -6.73
N VAL A 90 10.22 -13.65 -6.04
CA VAL A 90 11.43 -14.26 -6.63
C VAL A 90 11.19 -15.61 -7.32
N TYR A 91 10.09 -16.27 -7.03
CA TYR A 91 9.69 -17.52 -7.69
C TYR A 91 8.78 -17.30 -8.91
N GLY A 92 8.52 -16.03 -9.27
CA GLY A 92 7.64 -15.66 -10.38
C GLY A 92 6.14 -15.80 -10.09
N LYS A 93 5.75 -16.10 -8.84
CA LYS A 93 4.36 -16.14 -8.41
C LYS A 93 3.85 -14.74 -8.15
N GLU A 94 2.65 -14.42 -8.63
CA GLU A 94 1.97 -13.18 -8.32
C GLU A 94 1.35 -13.23 -6.92
N ASP A 95 1.66 -12.23 -6.11
CA ASP A 95 1.06 -11.99 -4.81
C ASP A 95 0.37 -10.62 -4.80
N THR A 96 -0.85 -10.54 -4.26
CA THR A 96 -1.54 -9.26 -4.09
C THR A 96 -0.89 -8.46 -2.98
N MET A 97 -0.35 -7.30 -3.33
CA MET A 97 0.34 -6.41 -2.41
C MET A 97 -0.64 -5.43 -1.76
N VAL A 98 -1.43 -4.77 -2.58
CA VAL A 98 -2.36 -3.73 -2.16
C VAL A 98 -3.70 -3.95 -2.85
N THR A 99 -4.78 -3.59 -2.17
CA THR A 99 -6.13 -3.70 -2.69
C THR A 99 -6.92 -2.42 -2.41
N ILE A 100 -7.72 -1.99 -3.38
CA ILE A 100 -8.76 -0.97 -3.22
C ILE A 100 -10.09 -1.66 -3.54
N GLN A 101 -11.04 -1.60 -2.62
CA GLN A 101 -12.33 -2.28 -2.74
C GLN A 101 -13.47 -1.29 -2.59
N LEU A 102 -14.46 -1.40 -3.44
CA LEU A 102 -15.70 -0.64 -3.33
C LEU A 102 -16.78 -1.53 -2.74
N ASP A 103 -17.37 -1.09 -1.64
CA ASP A 103 -18.40 -1.81 -0.90
C ASP A 103 -19.60 -0.88 -0.69
N CYS A 104 -20.71 -1.22 -1.28
CA CYS A 104 -21.99 -0.54 -1.10
C CYS A 104 -23.02 -1.42 -0.37
N ALA A 105 -22.64 -2.64 0.03
CA ALA A 105 -23.52 -3.63 0.60
C ALA A 105 -23.46 -3.72 2.14
N ILE A 106 -22.27 -3.68 2.71
CA ILE A 106 -22.07 -3.88 4.16
C ILE A 106 -22.73 -2.77 4.99
N ALA A 107 -22.82 -1.54 4.46
CA ALA A 107 -23.47 -0.43 5.15
C ALA A 107 -24.91 -0.77 5.59
N GLU A 108 -25.63 -1.59 4.83
CA GLU A 108 -26.97 -2.05 5.19
C GLU A 108 -26.93 -3.02 6.36
N ASN A 109 -26.03 -4.00 6.36
CA ASN A 109 -25.92 -5.01 7.40
C ASN A 109 -25.59 -4.44 8.78
N PHE A 110 -24.85 -3.31 8.80
CA PHE A 110 -24.47 -2.61 10.03
C PHE A 110 -25.37 -1.40 10.35
N ASP A 111 -26.45 -1.21 9.60
CA ASP A 111 -27.34 -0.05 9.72
C ASP A 111 -26.59 1.30 9.71
N LEU A 112 -25.54 1.41 8.89
CA LEU A 112 -24.78 2.63 8.74
C LEU A 112 -25.55 3.61 7.85
N TYR A 113 -25.65 4.86 8.27
CA TYR A 113 -26.26 5.94 7.47
C TYR A 113 -25.64 7.30 7.83
N TYR A 114 -25.75 8.23 6.93
CA TYR A 114 -25.55 9.65 7.20
C TYR A 114 -26.85 10.42 6.92
N ILE A 115 -26.96 11.62 7.47
CA ILE A 115 -28.09 12.52 7.18
C ILE A 115 -27.65 13.46 6.07
N ASP A 116 -28.37 13.47 4.98
CA ASP A 116 -28.11 14.36 3.85
C ASP A 116 -28.61 15.81 4.12
N GLN A 117 -28.40 16.67 3.14
CA GLN A 117 -28.82 18.07 3.23
C GLN A 117 -30.33 18.28 3.30
N ASN A 118 -31.14 17.27 2.93
CA ASN A 118 -32.62 17.28 2.98
C ASN A 118 -33.11 16.71 4.30
N GLY A 119 -32.25 16.16 5.16
CA GLY A 119 -32.61 15.48 6.39
C GLY A 119 -32.91 14.00 6.23
N ASP A 120 -32.66 13.42 5.06
CA ASP A 120 -32.91 12.02 4.75
C ASP A 120 -31.74 11.12 5.19
N LYS A 121 -32.07 9.89 5.62
CA LYS A 121 -31.08 8.84 5.94
C LYS A 121 -30.60 8.18 4.65
N ILE A 122 -29.31 8.32 4.34
CA ILE A 122 -28.69 7.75 3.14
C ILE A 122 -27.62 6.75 3.55
N ARG A 123 -27.55 5.61 2.87
CA ARG A 123 -26.47 4.61 3.04
C ARG A 123 -25.16 5.13 2.45
N PRO A 124 -24.07 5.11 3.21
CA PRO A 124 -22.77 5.46 2.67
C PRO A 124 -22.21 4.32 1.81
N TYR A 125 -21.37 4.65 0.84
CA TYR A 125 -20.45 3.69 0.25
C TYR A 125 -19.21 3.57 1.14
N ILE A 126 -18.59 2.39 1.16
CA ILE A 126 -17.39 2.13 1.95
C ILE A 126 -16.25 1.81 0.99
N ILE A 127 -15.13 2.49 1.16
CA ILE A 127 -13.89 2.21 0.42
C ILE A 127 -12.92 1.55 1.38
N HIS A 128 -12.63 0.28 1.15
CA HIS A 128 -11.58 -0.45 1.85
C HIS A 128 -10.28 -0.27 1.08
N ARG A 129 -9.29 0.30 1.71
CA ARG A 129 -7.98 0.49 1.08
C ARG A 129 -6.84 0.39 2.07
N THR A 130 -5.68 -0.01 1.57
CA THR A 130 -4.41 0.13 2.26
C THR A 130 -3.44 0.88 1.37
N SER A 131 -2.47 1.57 1.94
CA SER A 131 -1.41 2.24 1.17
C SER A 131 -0.18 1.35 0.96
N LEU A 132 0.12 0.49 1.93
CA LEU A 132 1.26 -0.44 1.92
C LEU A 132 0.83 -1.92 1.89
N GLY A 133 -0.45 -2.21 2.04
CA GLY A 133 -0.93 -3.58 2.24
C GLY A 133 -0.57 -4.12 3.63
N CYS A 134 -0.25 -5.40 3.69
CA CYS A 134 0.27 -6.06 4.88
C CYS A 134 1.76 -5.72 5.02
N TYR A 135 2.18 -5.16 6.16
CA TYR A 135 3.56 -4.73 6.40
C TYR A 135 4.57 -5.86 6.22
N GLU A 136 4.27 -7.05 6.73
CA GLU A 136 5.15 -8.22 6.64
C GLU A 136 5.36 -8.66 5.20
N ARG A 137 4.30 -8.68 4.41
CA ARG A 137 4.36 -9.05 2.98
C ARG A 137 5.15 -8.02 2.19
N THR A 138 4.89 -6.75 2.41
CA THR A 138 5.59 -5.65 1.74
C THR A 138 7.06 -5.64 2.11
N LEU A 139 7.40 -5.84 3.39
CA LEU A 139 8.79 -5.94 3.82
C LEU A 139 9.48 -7.16 3.19
N ALA A 140 8.84 -8.32 3.18
CA ALA A 140 9.40 -9.52 2.53
C ALA A 140 9.70 -9.27 1.06
N TRP A 141 8.76 -8.65 0.35
CA TRP A 141 8.94 -8.33 -1.06
C TRP A 141 10.05 -7.28 -1.30
N LEU A 142 10.16 -6.26 -0.44
CA LEU A 142 11.25 -5.29 -0.50
C LEU A 142 12.62 -5.95 -0.26
N ILE A 143 12.71 -6.90 0.68
CA ILE A 143 13.94 -7.67 0.93
C ILE A 143 14.33 -8.46 -0.33
N GLU A 144 13.37 -9.10 -0.99
CA GLU A 144 13.61 -9.83 -2.24
C GLU A 144 14.02 -8.89 -3.37
N HIS A 145 13.27 -7.81 -3.58
CA HIS A 145 13.51 -6.83 -4.65
C HIS A 145 14.89 -6.18 -4.55
N TYR A 146 15.25 -5.70 -3.37
CA TYR A 146 16.55 -5.06 -3.14
C TYR A 146 17.67 -6.05 -2.79
N ALA A 147 17.39 -7.34 -2.69
CA ALA A 147 18.33 -8.36 -2.20
C ALA A 147 19.00 -7.93 -0.87
N GLY A 148 18.21 -7.31 0.01
CA GLY A 148 18.67 -6.75 1.29
C GLY A 148 19.49 -5.46 1.21
N LYS A 149 19.78 -4.94 0.01
CA LYS A 149 20.52 -3.69 -0.21
C LYS A 149 19.55 -2.51 -0.35
N PHE A 150 18.90 -2.17 0.73
CA PHE A 150 17.91 -1.08 0.74
C PHE A 150 18.52 0.29 0.36
N PRO A 151 17.74 1.18 -0.28
CA PRO A 151 18.10 2.59 -0.36
C PRO A 151 18.31 3.15 1.07
N THR A 152 19.21 4.11 1.23
CA THR A 152 19.61 4.62 2.56
C THR A 152 18.40 5.03 3.41
N TRP A 153 17.41 5.72 2.82
CA TRP A 153 16.23 6.20 3.53
C TRP A 153 15.32 5.08 4.07
N LEU A 154 15.42 3.86 3.49
CA LEU A 154 14.65 2.68 3.90
C LEU A 154 15.43 1.76 4.83
N CYS A 155 16.72 2.05 5.07
CA CYS A 155 17.54 1.26 5.97
C CYS A 155 17.11 1.45 7.44
N PRO A 156 17.02 0.36 8.23
CA PRO A 156 16.75 0.46 9.67
C PRO A 156 17.80 1.26 10.44
N GLU A 157 19.03 1.32 9.92
CA GLU A 157 20.11 2.17 10.38
C GLU A 157 20.73 2.83 9.15
N GLN A 158 20.55 4.16 9.02
CA GLN A 158 20.98 4.88 7.83
C GLN A 158 22.48 5.23 7.88
N VAL A 159 22.97 5.61 9.04
CA VAL A 159 24.36 5.99 9.26
C VAL A 159 24.84 5.46 10.60
N ARG A 160 26.05 4.88 10.60
CA ARG A 160 26.77 4.53 11.83
C ARG A 160 28.06 5.33 11.91
N VAL A 161 28.22 6.13 12.97
CA VAL A 161 29.43 6.88 13.25
C VAL A 161 30.35 6.03 14.12
N LEU A 162 31.57 5.80 13.64
CA LEU A 162 32.56 4.91 14.26
C LEU A 162 33.77 5.72 14.75
N PRO A 163 33.82 6.19 16.02
CA PRO A 163 35.01 6.81 16.57
C PRO A 163 36.19 5.81 16.61
N ILE A 164 37.36 6.24 16.11
CA ILE A 164 38.58 5.41 16.05
C ILE A 164 39.08 5.09 17.48
N SER A 165 38.89 6.01 18.41
CA SER A 165 39.21 5.84 19.82
C SER A 165 38.27 6.70 20.67
N GLU A 166 38.22 6.42 21.97
CA GLU A 166 37.43 7.15 22.95
C GLU A 166 37.73 8.68 22.95
N LYS A 167 38.96 9.06 22.63
CA LYS A 167 39.36 10.47 22.49
C LYS A 167 38.49 11.26 21.49
N TYR A 168 37.88 10.59 20.51
CA TYR A 168 37.03 11.20 19.49
C TYR A 168 35.53 11.02 19.73
N ALA A 169 35.11 10.51 20.90
CA ALA A 169 33.70 10.24 21.21
C ALA A 169 32.88 11.51 21.16
N ASP A 170 33.35 12.63 21.74
CA ASP A 170 32.65 13.91 21.72
C ASP A 170 32.46 14.48 20.30
N TYR A 171 33.48 14.31 19.45
CA TYR A 171 33.34 14.71 18.05
C TYR A 171 32.38 13.82 17.28
N ALA A 172 32.42 12.51 17.48
CA ALA A 172 31.48 11.57 16.89
C ALA A 172 30.04 11.88 17.28
N LYS A 173 29.82 12.27 18.56
CA LYS A 173 28.51 12.72 19.02
C LYS A 173 28.05 13.98 18.30
N LYS A 174 28.92 14.99 18.13
CA LYS A 174 28.58 16.23 17.39
C LYS A 174 28.17 15.92 15.95
N VAL A 175 28.89 15.00 15.27
CA VAL A 175 28.53 14.55 13.91
C VAL A 175 27.18 13.89 13.90
N ALA A 176 26.91 12.97 14.84
CA ALA A 176 25.64 12.29 14.94
C ALA A 176 24.49 13.26 15.23
N ASP A 177 24.68 14.23 16.14
CA ASP A 177 23.67 15.24 16.47
C ASP A 177 23.36 16.14 15.25
N GLU A 178 24.33 16.43 14.40
CA GLU A 178 24.12 17.19 13.16
C GLU A 178 23.32 16.38 12.13
N LEU A 179 23.65 15.10 11.96
CA LEU A 179 22.89 14.21 11.08
C LEU A 179 21.44 14.06 11.55
N LYS A 180 21.20 13.91 12.85
CA LYS A 180 19.83 13.84 13.43
C LYS A 180 19.01 15.10 13.18
N ARG A 181 19.64 16.29 13.20
CA ARG A 181 18.93 17.55 12.88
C ARG A 181 18.49 17.62 11.42
N ASN A 182 19.11 16.81 10.56
CA ASN A 182 18.75 16.69 9.14
C ASN A 182 17.93 15.42 8.84
N ASP A 183 17.18 14.91 9.83
CA ASP A 183 16.28 13.77 9.73
C ASP A 183 16.97 12.48 9.26
N VAL A 184 18.27 12.31 9.57
CA VAL A 184 19.01 11.08 9.31
C VAL A 184 19.04 10.23 10.57
N ASP A 185 18.61 8.96 10.46
CA ASP A 185 18.74 7.99 11.53
C ASP A 185 20.19 7.55 11.70
N VAL A 186 20.78 7.82 12.88
CA VAL A 186 22.19 7.63 13.13
C VAL A 186 22.47 7.04 14.51
N THR A 187 23.33 6.03 14.54
CA THR A 187 23.91 5.42 15.74
C THR A 187 25.38 5.79 15.88
N VAL A 188 25.87 5.89 17.12
CA VAL A 188 27.29 6.03 17.43
C VAL A 188 27.79 4.76 18.11
N ASP A 189 28.75 4.07 17.51
CA ASP A 189 29.33 2.86 18.08
C ASP A 189 30.57 3.20 18.96
N ASN A 190 30.30 3.43 20.24
CA ASN A 190 31.32 3.74 21.24
C ASN A 190 31.98 2.50 21.88
N ARG A 191 31.76 1.29 21.34
CA ARG A 191 32.42 0.09 21.89
C ARG A 191 33.93 0.21 21.83
N ALA A 192 34.62 -0.32 22.82
CA ALA A 192 36.09 -0.37 22.87
C ALA A 192 36.65 -1.49 21.97
N GLU A 193 36.38 -1.39 20.66
CA GLU A 193 36.74 -2.38 19.66
C GLU A 193 37.60 -1.78 18.53
N LYS A 194 38.37 -2.62 17.85
CA LYS A 194 39.13 -2.19 16.68
C LYS A 194 38.20 -1.73 15.56
N ILE A 195 38.58 -0.67 14.85
CA ILE A 195 37.78 -0.10 13.79
C ILE A 195 37.35 -1.14 12.72
N GLY A 196 38.24 -2.05 12.35
CA GLY A 196 37.94 -3.13 11.41
C GLY A 196 36.90 -4.13 11.92
N TYR A 197 36.69 -4.25 13.24
CA TYR A 197 35.59 -5.05 13.83
C TYR A 197 34.29 -4.29 13.81
N LYS A 198 34.32 -2.98 14.05
CA LYS A 198 33.11 -2.13 14.01
C LYS A 198 32.51 -1.98 12.61
N ILE A 199 33.35 -2.09 11.56
CA ILE A 199 32.91 -1.99 10.15
C ILE A 199 32.21 -3.26 9.66
N ARG A 200 32.51 -4.43 10.23
CA ARG A 200 31.89 -5.72 9.87
C ARG A 200 30.53 -5.92 10.49
#